data_a337390628a56a9b257c55f94feb15eb
#
_entry.id   a337390628a56a9b257c55f94feb15eb
#
_cell.length_a   1.000
_cell.length_b   1.000
_cell.length_c   1.000
_cell.angle_alpha   90.00
_cell.angle_beta   90.00
_cell.angle_gamma   90.00
#
_symmetry.space_group_name_H-M   'P 1'
#
loop_
_entity.id
_entity.type
_entity.pdbx_description
1 polymer ?
#
loop_
_entity_poly.entity_id
_entity_poly.type
_entity_poly.pdbx_seq_one_letter_code
_entity_poly.pdbx_strand_id
1 'polypeptide(L)'
;MKNMQKLQPKVAKLKEKFKDDSQKMNQEMMALYKTYKVNPLGGCLPMFLQIPFFFALYKVLLMSIELRHAPFMLWINDLAAPDRLLIGFDIPYIHGIPVLTLLMGGSMYLQQKMTPTTADPTQARIMQMLPIIFTFMFLNFASGLVLYWFVNNLLSILQQQLINRQVKS
;
A
#
# COMPACT_ATOMS: atom_id res chain seq x y z
N MET A 1 -14.06 -4.12 9.37
CA MET A 1 -14.09 -3.39 8.08
C MET A 1 -15.51 -2.99 7.65
N LYS A 2 -16.52 -3.90 7.63
CA LYS A 2 -17.92 -3.56 7.23
C LYS A 2 -18.52 -2.39 8.03
N ASN A 3 -18.29 -2.33 9.34
CA ASN A 3 -18.82 -1.25 10.19
C ASN A 3 -18.16 0.11 9.91
N MET A 4 -16.90 0.11 9.48
CA MET A 4 -16.16 1.31 9.10
C MET A 4 -16.71 1.94 7.82
N GLN A 5 -17.10 1.11 6.84
CA GLN A 5 -17.72 1.58 5.60
C GLN A 5 -19.10 2.22 5.84
N LYS A 6 -19.88 1.68 6.76
CA LYS A 6 -21.19 2.26 7.16
C LYS A 6 -21.06 3.61 7.86
N LEU A 7 -19.92 3.89 8.47
CA LEU A 7 -19.64 5.16 9.15
C LEU A 7 -19.16 6.26 8.18
N GLN A 8 -18.73 5.92 6.97
CA GLN A 8 -18.22 6.89 5.98
C GLN A 8 -19.13 8.11 5.75
N PRO A 9 -20.47 7.96 5.53
CA PRO A 9 -21.33 9.11 5.30
C PRO A 9 -21.42 10.02 6.53
N LYS A 10 -21.30 9.46 7.75
CA LYS A 10 -21.28 10.24 8.99
C LYS A 10 -19.97 10.99 9.18
N VAL A 11 -18.85 10.34 8.86
CA VAL A 11 -17.52 10.97 8.87
C VAL A 11 -17.43 12.09 7.83
N ALA A 12 -18.01 11.91 6.64
CA ALA A 12 -18.05 12.95 5.62
C ALA A 12 -18.81 14.20 6.12
N LYS A 13 -19.99 14.02 6.72
CA LYS A 13 -20.75 15.13 7.32
C LYS A 13 -20.00 15.82 8.46
N LEU A 14 -19.26 15.06 9.26
CA LEU A 14 -18.44 15.61 10.34
C LEU A 14 -17.29 16.45 9.79
N LYS A 15 -16.63 16.00 8.72
CA LYS A 15 -15.58 16.74 8.01
C LYS A 15 -16.10 18.06 7.42
N GLU A 16 -17.31 18.06 6.88
CA GLU A 16 -17.94 19.29 6.37
C GLU A 16 -18.26 20.27 7.48
N LYS A 17 -18.75 19.77 8.62
CA LYS A 17 -19.16 20.59 9.77
C LYS A 17 -17.98 21.26 10.49
N PHE A 18 -16.82 20.61 10.54
CA PHE A 18 -15.63 21.08 11.27
C PHE A 18 -14.43 21.33 10.35
N LYS A 19 -14.66 21.87 9.15
CA LYS A 19 -13.61 22.16 8.15
C LYS A 19 -12.48 23.03 8.70
N ASP A 20 -12.81 23.97 9.60
CA ASP A 20 -11.89 25.00 10.09
C ASP A 20 -11.27 24.65 11.45
N ASP A 21 -11.76 23.61 12.12
CA ASP A 21 -11.29 23.21 13.45
C ASP A 21 -10.87 21.75 13.47
N SER A 22 -9.61 21.50 13.10
CA SER A 22 -9.02 20.15 13.01
C SER A 22 -8.99 19.44 14.37
N GLN A 23 -8.85 20.17 15.49
CA GLN A 23 -8.84 19.57 16.83
C GLN A 23 -10.22 19.05 17.24
N LYS A 24 -11.26 19.85 17.06
CA LYS A 24 -12.63 19.42 17.33
C LYS A 24 -13.07 18.29 16.40
N MET A 25 -12.70 18.36 15.13
CA MET A 25 -12.97 17.30 14.17
C MET A 25 -12.37 15.97 14.64
N ASN A 26 -11.12 15.95 15.13
CA ASN A 26 -10.47 14.74 15.62
C ASN A 26 -11.13 14.21 16.91
N GLN A 27 -11.50 15.09 17.83
CA GLN A 27 -12.19 14.70 19.07
C GLN A 27 -13.54 14.05 18.76
N GLU A 28 -14.36 14.69 17.91
CA GLU A 28 -15.67 14.17 17.51
C GLU A 28 -15.55 12.87 16.71
N MET A 29 -14.52 12.74 15.87
CA MET A 29 -14.24 11.53 15.13
C MET A 29 -13.88 10.36 16.06
N MET A 30 -13.04 10.61 17.07
CA MET A 30 -12.71 9.60 18.09
C MET A 30 -13.93 9.23 18.97
N ALA A 31 -14.78 10.20 19.30
CA ALA A 31 -16.04 9.95 20.01
C ALA A 31 -16.98 9.09 19.16
N LEU A 32 -17.08 9.36 17.84
CA LEU A 32 -17.87 8.57 16.91
C LEU A 32 -17.37 7.11 16.85
N TYR A 33 -16.05 6.89 16.77
CA TYR A 33 -15.48 5.55 16.76
C TYR A 33 -15.72 4.78 18.05
N LYS A 34 -15.62 5.46 19.20
CA LYS A 34 -15.95 4.87 20.52
C LYS A 34 -17.42 4.46 20.59
N THR A 35 -18.33 5.34 20.16
CA THR A 35 -19.79 5.09 20.18
C THR A 35 -20.17 3.87 19.32
N TYR A 36 -19.54 3.72 18.15
CA TYR A 36 -19.82 2.59 17.25
C TYR A 36 -18.90 1.38 17.49
N LYS A 37 -18.08 1.40 18.55
CA LYS A 37 -17.11 0.34 18.91
C LYS A 37 -16.23 -0.08 17.74
N VAL A 38 -15.80 0.87 16.93
CA VAL A 38 -14.91 0.66 15.79
C VAL A 38 -13.50 1.08 16.16
N ASN A 39 -12.55 0.17 16.01
CA ASN A 39 -11.15 0.48 16.28
C ASN A 39 -10.46 0.96 14.98
N PRO A 40 -10.00 2.21 14.91
CA PRO A 40 -9.30 2.74 13.74
C PRO A 40 -7.94 2.06 13.50
N LEU A 41 -7.33 1.52 14.56
CA LEU A 41 -6.05 0.79 14.47
C LEU A 41 -6.20 -0.60 13.80
N GLY A 42 -7.42 -1.14 13.71
CA GLY A 42 -7.66 -2.41 13.02
C GLY A 42 -7.32 -2.39 11.52
N GLY A 43 -7.27 -1.21 10.90
CA GLY A 43 -6.88 -1.05 9.50
C GLY A 43 -5.38 -1.15 9.25
N CYS A 44 -4.54 -0.82 10.23
CA CYS A 44 -3.08 -0.87 10.10
C CYS A 44 -2.47 -2.17 10.66
N LEU A 45 -3.24 -3.00 11.38
CA LEU A 45 -2.78 -4.27 11.94
C LEU A 45 -2.14 -5.21 10.91
N PRO A 46 -2.71 -5.39 9.70
CA PRO A 46 -2.08 -6.21 8.65
C PRO A 46 -0.69 -5.71 8.27
N MET A 47 -0.48 -4.38 8.27
CA MET A 47 0.82 -3.78 7.94
C MET A 47 1.88 -4.12 8.99
N PHE A 48 1.54 -4.07 10.29
CA PHE A 48 2.47 -4.46 11.35
C PHE A 48 2.81 -5.95 11.31
N LEU A 49 1.82 -6.78 11.00
CA LEU A 49 2.04 -8.22 10.83
C LEU A 49 2.93 -8.53 9.62
N GLN A 50 2.87 -7.69 8.60
CA GLN A 50 3.66 -7.83 7.36
C GLN A 50 5.15 -7.57 7.56
N ILE A 51 5.56 -6.72 8.52
CA ILE A 51 6.95 -6.31 8.72
C ILE A 51 7.89 -7.51 8.95
N PRO A 52 7.59 -8.49 9.84
CA PRO A 52 8.45 -9.66 10.03
C PRO A 52 8.62 -10.49 8.75
N PHE A 53 7.53 -10.68 7.98
CA PHE A 53 7.57 -11.40 6.71
C PHE A 53 8.45 -10.69 5.67
N PHE A 54 8.38 -9.37 5.64
CA PHE A 54 9.23 -8.55 4.78
C PHE A 54 10.71 -8.75 5.08
N PHE A 55 11.11 -8.68 6.35
CA PHE A 55 12.49 -8.88 6.76
C PHE A 55 12.96 -10.31 6.49
N ALA A 56 12.13 -11.30 6.73
CA ALA A 56 12.46 -12.70 6.46
C ALA A 56 12.70 -12.92 4.96
N LEU A 57 11.79 -12.44 4.10
CA LEU A 57 11.89 -12.57 2.66
C LEU A 57 13.11 -11.80 2.11
N TYR A 58 13.34 -10.57 2.60
CA TYR A 58 14.51 -9.78 2.24
C TYR A 58 15.82 -10.51 2.55
N LYS A 59 15.94 -11.09 3.75
CA LYS A 59 17.12 -11.90 4.11
C LYS A 59 17.26 -13.13 3.21
N VAL A 60 16.19 -13.85 2.96
CA VAL A 60 16.21 -15.02 2.07
C VAL A 60 16.72 -14.64 0.67
N LEU A 61 16.19 -13.58 0.08
CA LEU A 61 16.61 -13.11 -1.25
C LEU A 61 18.09 -12.69 -1.31
N LEU A 62 18.60 -12.08 -0.23
CA LEU A 62 20.02 -11.69 -0.16
C LEU A 62 20.97 -12.86 0.09
N MET A 63 20.53 -13.86 0.84
CA MET A 63 21.39 -14.98 1.30
C MET A 63 21.31 -16.21 0.41
N SER A 64 20.20 -16.40 -0.31
CA SER A 64 20.01 -17.57 -1.17
C SER A 64 20.80 -17.42 -2.47
N ILE A 65 21.85 -18.20 -2.62
CA ILE A 65 22.66 -18.29 -3.84
C ILE A 65 21.78 -18.80 -5.00
N GLU A 66 20.82 -19.65 -4.73
CA GLU A 66 19.91 -20.26 -5.70
C GLU A 66 18.96 -19.25 -6.38
N LEU A 67 18.62 -18.17 -5.71
CA LEU A 67 17.77 -17.09 -6.23
C LEU A 67 18.56 -16.03 -7.00
N ARG A 68 19.89 -16.07 -6.88
CA ARG A 68 20.79 -15.18 -7.61
C ARG A 68 20.83 -15.62 -9.07
N HIS A 69 20.51 -14.69 -9.99
CA HIS A 69 20.37 -14.96 -11.42
C HIS A 69 19.26 -15.98 -11.77
N ALA A 70 18.31 -16.22 -10.86
CA ALA A 70 17.15 -17.03 -11.17
C ALA A 70 16.17 -16.22 -12.01
N PRO A 71 15.96 -16.58 -13.30
CA PRO A 71 14.99 -15.90 -14.14
C PRO A 71 13.59 -16.27 -13.70
N PHE A 72 12.71 -15.28 -13.65
CA PHE A 72 11.32 -15.53 -13.30
C PHE A 72 10.43 -15.47 -14.54
N MET A 73 10.12 -14.29 -15.01
CA MET A 73 9.15 -14.11 -16.08
C MET A 73 9.37 -12.75 -16.78
N LEU A 74 9.12 -12.69 -18.09
CA LEU A 74 9.24 -11.49 -18.90
C LEU A 74 10.67 -10.90 -18.85
N TRP A 75 10.83 -9.69 -18.33
CA TRP A 75 12.10 -8.99 -18.19
C TRP A 75 12.83 -9.22 -16.86
N ILE A 76 12.22 -9.98 -15.95
CA ILE A 76 12.80 -10.26 -14.63
C ILE A 76 13.76 -11.45 -14.76
N ASN A 77 15.04 -11.14 -14.97
CA ASN A 77 16.08 -12.14 -15.16
C ASN A 77 16.84 -12.49 -13.88
N ASP A 78 16.64 -11.72 -12.81
CA ASP A 78 17.26 -11.94 -11.51
C ASP A 78 16.33 -11.46 -10.39
N LEU A 79 15.85 -12.38 -9.56
CA LEU A 79 14.98 -12.06 -8.43
C LEU A 79 15.72 -11.40 -7.26
N ALA A 80 17.03 -11.56 -7.19
CA ALA A 80 17.87 -10.95 -6.16
C ALA A 80 18.36 -9.55 -6.54
N ALA A 81 18.31 -9.19 -7.83
CA ALA A 81 18.71 -7.87 -8.34
C ALA A 81 17.51 -6.91 -8.43
N PRO A 82 17.76 -5.59 -8.47
CA PRO A 82 16.73 -4.59 -8.72
C PRO A 82 16.04 -4.78 -10.09
N ASP A 83 14.76 -4.46 -10.15
CA ASP A 83 13.96 -4.50 -11.39
C ASP A 83 14.48 -3.47 -12.41
N ARG A 84 14.93 -3.95 -13.58
CA ARG A 84 15.48 -3.13 -14.66
C ARG A 84 15.07 -3.69 -16.02
N LEU A 85 14.17 -3.01 -16.70
CA LEU A 85 13.88 -3.31 -18.11
C LEU A 85 14.80 -2.49 -19.00
N LEU A 86 15.72 -3.16 -19.69
CA LEU A 86 16.66 -2.54 -20.63
C LEU A 86 15.97 -2.38 -21.99
N ILE A 87 15.49 -1.18 -22.29
CA ILE A 87 14.89 -0.84 -23.62
C ILE A 87 15.90 -0.04 -24.48
N GLY A 88 17.18 -0.21 -24.29
CA GLY A 88 18.20 0.51 -25.05
C GLY A 88 18.42 1.98 -24.66
N PHE A 89 17.73 2.48 -23.65
CA PHE A 89 17.95 3.79 -23.05
C PHE A 89 18.59 3.63 -21.68
N ASP A 90 19.83 4.08 -21.55
CA ASP A 90 20.52 4.15 -20.27
C ASP A 90 20.10 5.43 -19.55
N ILE A 91 19.23 5.29 -18.56
CA ILE A 91 18.87 6.41 -17.68
C ILE A 91 19.97 6.53 -16.63
N PRO A 92 20.68 7.67 -16.55
CA PRO A 92 21.72 7.87 -15.54
C PRO A 92 21.13 7.62 -14.15
N TYR A 93 21.85 6.89 -13.30
CA TYR A 93 21.49 6.41 -11.95
C TYR A 93 20.54 5.20 -11.88
N ILE A 94 19.69 4.93 -12.88
CA ILE A 94 18.69 3.86 -12.78
C ILE A 94 19.03 2.67 -13.69
N HIS A 95 19.81 2.85 -14.76
CA HIS A 95 20.24 1.81 -15.72
C HIS A 95 19.10 0.91 -16.24
N GLY A 96 17.95 1.53 -16.62
CA GLY A 96 16.77 0.82 -17.11
C GLY A 96 15.46 1.32 -16.49
N ILE A 97 14.34 0.87 -17.02
CA ILE A 97 13.02 1.26 -16.52
C ILE A 97 12.58 0.26 -15.43
N PRO A 98 12.30 0.71 -14.20
CA PRO A 98 11.82 -0.14 -13.10
C PRO A 98 10.31 -0.43 -13.23
N VAL A 99 9.94 -1.22 -14.24
CA VAL A 99 8.52 -1.44 -14.61
C VAL A 99 7.73 -2.08 -13.48
N LEU A 100 8.29 -3.12 -12.85
CA LEU A 100 7.63 -3.82 -11.73
C LEU A 100 7.43 -2.89 -10.53
N THR A 101 8.43 -2.06 -10.23
CA THR A 101 8.38 -1.08 -9.13
C THR A 101 7.31 -0.01 -9.40
N LEU A 102 7.17 0.44 -10.65
CA LEU A 102 6.12 1.37 -11.04
C LEU A 102 4.72 0.74 -10.96
N LEU A 103 4.57 -0.52 -11.39
CA LEU A 103 3.32 -1.28 -11.27
C LEU A 103 2.95 -1.48 -9.79
N MET A 104 3.93 -1.78 -8.93
CA MET A 104 3.73 -1.87 -7.49
C MET A 104 3.22 -0.53 -6.91
N GLY A 105 3.86 0.59 -7.24
CA GLY A 105 3.45 1.92 -6.80
C GLY A 105 2.04 2.27 -7.26
N GLY A 106 1.71 1.98 -8.52
CA GLY A 106 0.36 2.15 -9.08
C GLY A 106 -0.69 1.30 -8.38
N SER A 107 -0.37 0.04 -8.07
CA SER A 107 -1.25 -0.85 -7.31
C SER A 107 -1.48 -0.37 -5.89
N MET A 108 -0.45 0.15 -5.21
CA MET A 108 -0.60 0.76 -3.88
C MET A 108 -1.52 1.98 -3.91
N TYR A 109 -1.36 2.85 -4.91
CA TYR A 109 -2.22 4.01 -5.08
C TYR A 109 -3.69 3.61 -5.31
N LEU A 110 -3.92 2.60 -6.16
CA LEU A 110 -5.26 2.08 -6.43
C LEU A 110 -5.88 1.46 -5.16
N GLN A 111 -5.13 0.64 -4.43
CA GLN A 111 -5.56 0.05 -3.16
C GLN A 111 -5.95 1.13 -2.15
N GLN A 112 -5.15 2.19 -2.06
CA GLN A 112 -5.41 3.29 -1.15
C GLN A 112 -6.69 4.05 -1.50
N LYS A 113 -6.97 4.28 -2.78
CA LYS A 113 -8.24 4.87 -3.22
C LYS A 113 -9.46 4.03 -2.86
N MET A 114 -9.31 2.70 -2.85
CA MET A 114 -10.39 1.78 -2.51
C MET A 114 -10.59 1.63 -0.99
N THR A 115 -9.58 2.00 -0.20
CA THR A 115 -9.65 1.93 1.26
C THR A 115 -10.29 3.21 1.80
N PRO A 116 -11.36 3.08 2.61
CA PRO A 116 -12.02 4.25 3.19
C PRO A 116 -11.07 5.03 4.08
N THR A 117 -10.78 6.25 3.73
CA THR A 117 -9.92 7.14 4.52
C THR A 117 -10.79 7.85 5.57
N THR A 118 -10.70 7.38 6.81
CA THR A 118 -11.36 8.00 7.98
C THR A 118 -10.46 8.96 8.72
N ALA A 119 -9.27 9.23 8.17
CA ALA A 119 -8.21 9.96 8.82
C ALA A 119 -8.39 11.49 8.75
N ASP A 120 -7.75 12.20 9.69
CA ASP A 120 -7.47 13.62 9.65
C ASP A 120 -6.93 14.03 8.26
N PRO A 121 -7.24 15.24 7.75
CA PRO A 121 -6.69 15.76 6.50
C PRO A 121 -5.17 15.66 6.39
N THR A 122 -4.45 15.88 7.48
CA THR A 122 -3.00 15.75 7.55
C THR A 122 -2.56 14.31 7.35
N GLN A 123 -3.19 13.37 8.04
CA GLN A 123 -2.92 11.94 7.90
C GLN A 123 -3.31 11.43 6.51
N ALA A 124 -4.40 11.93 5.94
CA ALA A 124 -4.80 11.60 4.57
C ALA A 124 -3.75 12.02 3.54
N ARG A 125 -3.13 13.21 3.69
CA ARG A 125 -2.05 13.67 2.83
C ARG A 125 -0.80 12.79 2.96
N ILE A 126 -0.39 12.45 4.17
CA ILE A 126 0.75 11.55 4.41
C ILE A 126 0.49 10.20 3.73
N MET A 127 -0.71 9.65 3.89
CA MET A 127 -1.08 8.40 3.25
C MET A 127 -1.05 8.49 1.72
N GLN A 128 -1.49 9.61 1.12
CA GLN A 128 -1.43 9.80 -0.33
C GLN A 128 0.01 9.89 -0.87
N MET A 129 0.93 10.39 -0.07
CA MET A 129 2.35 10.45 -0.44
C MET A 129 3.07 9.11 -0.28
N LEU A 130 2.53 8.22 0.54
CA LEU A 130 3.16 6.95 0.89
C LEU A 130 3.48 6.08 -0.34
N PRO A 131 2.60 5.87 -1.33
CA PRO A 131 2.92 5.09 -2.53
C PRO A 131 4.10 5.66 -3.32
N ILE A 132 4.22 6.98 -3.37
CA ILE A 132 5.32 7.67 -4.06
C ILE A 132 6.64 7.41 -3.33
N ILE A 133 6.65 7.62 -2.01
CA ILE A 133 7.82 7.39 -1.16
C ILE A 133 8.27 5.93 -1.25
N PHE A 134 7.34 4.99 -1.17
CA PHE A 134 7.64 3.55 -1.30
C PHE A 134 8.20 3.21 -2.68
N THR A 135 7.61 3.74 -3.75
CA THR A 135 8.11 3.51 -5.11
C THR A 135 9.58 3.94 -5.24
N PHE A 136 9.92 5.13 -4.75
CA PHE A 136 11.31 5.59 -4.76
C PHE A 136 12.22 4.73 -3.89
N MET A 137 11.77 4.35 -2.70
CA MET A 137 12.55 3.50 -1.79
C MET A 137 12.82 2.13 -2.40
N PHE A 138 11.83 1.54 -3.08
CA PHE A 138 11.94 0.20 -3.66
C PHE A 138 12.70 0.14 -5.01
N LEU A 139 13.09 1.27 -5.59
CA LEU A 139 13.87 1.30 -6.84
C LEU A 139 15.16 0.47 -6.80
N ASN A 140 15.79 0.36 -5.64
CA ASN A 140 17.03 -0.35 -5.45
C ASN A 140 16.90 -1.68 -4.68
N PHE A 141 15.66 -2.11 -4.41
CA PHE A 141 15.42 -3.39 -3.76
C PHE A 141 15.35 -4.55 -4.76
N ALA A 142 15.58 -5.76 -4.25
CA ALA A 142 15.49 -6.98 -5.04
C ALA A 142 14.10 -7.11 -5.70
N SER A 143 14.08 -7.45 -6.99
CA SER A 143 12.85 -7.57 -7.78
C SER A 143 11.88 -8.61 -7.20
N GLY A 144 12.38 -9.68 -6.59
CA GLY A 144 11.56 -10.67 -5.89
C GLY A 144 10.74 -10.09 -4.74
N LEU A 145 11.31 -9.13 -3.99
CA LEU A 145 10.60 -8.43 -2.92
C LEU A 145 9.52 -7.50 -3.46
N VAL A 146 9.84 -6.77 -4.52
CA VAL A 146 8.89 -5.89 -5.22
C VAL A 146 7.74 -6.70 -5.81
N LEU A 147 8.05 -7.86 -6.41
CA LEU A 147 7.07 -8.79 -6.95
C LEU A 147 6.13 -9.32 -5.86
N TYR A 148 6.68 -9.75 -4.73
CA TYR A 148 5.87 -10.18 -3.58
C TYR A 148 4.91 -9.08 -3.13
N TRP A 149 5.39 -7.85 -3.01
CA TRP A 149 4.55 -6.71 -2.61
C TRP A 149 3.48 -6.40 -3.65
N PHE A 150 3.83 -6.44 -4.93
CA PHE A 150 2.89 -6.21 -6.03
C PHE A 150 1.76 -7.25 -6.04
N VAL A 151 2.09 -8.54 -5.95
CA VAL A 151 1.09 -9.63 -5.88
C VAL A 151 0.20 -9.48 -4.65
N ASN A 152 0.78 -9.15 -3.50
CA ASN A 152 0.03 -8.92 -2.27
C ASN A 152 -0.98 -7.76 -2.41
N ASN A 153 -0.58 -6.67 -3.07
CA ASN A 153 -1.47 -5.55 -3.38
C ASN A 153 -2.61 -5.98 -4.32
N LEU A 154 -2.33 -6.76 -5.37
CA LEU A 154 -3.36 -7.26 -6.28
C LEU A 154 -4.38 -8.13 -5.57
N LEU A 155 -3.93 -9.06 -4.74
CA LEU A 155 -4.82 -9.91 -3.93
C LEU A 155 -5.68 -9.09 -2.97
N SER A 156 -5.09 -8.07 -2.35
CA SER A 156 -5.80 -7.16 -1.45
C SER A 156 -6.85 -6.33 -2.19
N ILE A 157 -6.56 -5.88 -3.40
CA ILE A 157 -7.51 -5.15 -4.27
C ILE A 157 -8.69 -6.06 -4.64
N LEU A 158 -8.41 -7.30 -5.05
CA LEU A 158 -9.45 -8.29 -5.36
C LEU A 158 -10.34 -8.57 -4.15
N GLN A 159 -9.73 -8.83 -3.00
CA GLN A 159 -10.45 -9.02 -1.74
C GLN A 159 -11.35 -7.82 -1.40
N GLN A 160 -10.82 -6.61 -1.54
CA GLN A 160 -11.56 -5.40 -1.26
C GLN A 160 -12.74 -5.20 -2.23
N GLN A 161 -12.56 -5.54 -3.51
CA GLN A 161 -13.65 -5.49 -4.49
C GLN A 161 -14.77 -6.48 -4.16
N LEU A 162 -14.43 -7.71 -3.78
CA LEU A 162 -15.40 -8.72 -3.37
C LEU A 162 -16.19 -8.28 -2.15
N ILE A 163 -15.52 -7.74 -1.13
CA ILE A 163 -16.17 -7.20 0.07
C ILE A 163 -17.10 -6.03 -0.29
N ASN A 164 -16.64 -5.13 -1.14
CA ASN A 164 -17.45 -3.97 -1.55
C ASN A 164 -18.71 -4.37 -2.33
N ARG A 165 -18.63 -5.41 -3.16
CA ARG A 165 -19.80 -5.98 -3.85
C ARG A 165 -20.80 -6.57 -2.88
N GLN A 166 -20.35 -7.34 -1.89
CA GLN A 166 -21.22 -7.95 -0.87
C GLN A 166 -21.90 -6.93 0.06
N VAL A 167 -21.35 -5.74 0.20
CA VAL A 167 -21.95 -4.67 1.03
C VAL A 167 -22.99 -3.88 0.25
N LYS A 168 -22.92 -3.86 -1.10
CA LYS A 168 -23.89 -3.18 -1.95
C LYS A 168 -25.11 -4.05 -2.30
N SER A 169 -25.00 -5.37 -2.18
CA SER A 169 -26.10 -6.33 -2.27
C SER A 169 -26.82 -6.47 -0.92
#